data_97ea2ba5e9cf274b167ce1b8249dd1ab
#
_entry.id   97ea2ba5e9cf274b167ce1b8249dd1ab
#
_cell.length_a   1.000
_cell.length_b   1.000
_cell.length_c   1.000
_cell.angle_alpha   90.00
_cell.angle_beta   90.00
_cell.angle_gamma   90.00
#
_symmetry.space_group_name_H-M   'P 1'
#
loop_
_entity.id
_entity.type
_entity.pdbx_description
1 polymer ?
#
loop_
_entity_poly.entity_id
_entity_poly.type
_entity_poly.pdbx_seq_one_letter_code
_entity_poly.pdbx_strand_id
1 'polypeptide(L)'
;MYEQDVVVTTKYGQCPSFVACPDGPGPFPGIIFYMDAPGIREELRNMTRRIARHGYFAILPDMYYRLGTLRFDIPRRDDKMATVFLGAMNSLTNAMVMDDTAGLLGYLDAQEKCKPGPVGCVGYCMSGQHITNAAAFFPHRIKAAASLYGVGIITDKEDSPHLFLDKIKGELYYAFAETDRSVPPNIPGDLAKLLAKTNAKHEIKTFPGTEHGFAFPARAVYSTLAAEETWDRMFAMWDRCLKKA
;
A
#
# COMPACT_ATOMS: atom_id res chain seq x y z
N MET A 1 5.87 -19.02 11.41
CA MET A 1 5.07 -17.89 10.91
C MET A 1 3.70 -18.43 10.53
N TYR A 2 2.64 -17.85 11.08
CA TYR A 2 1.27 -18.16 10.68
C TYR A 2 0.96 -17.46 9.36
N GLU A 3 0.35 -18.18 8.43
CA GLU A 3 -0.13 -17.61 7.16
C GLU A 3 -1.38 -18.35 6.68
N GLN A 4 -2.29 -17.64 6.03
CA GLN A 4 -3.55 -18.19 5.54
C GLN A 4 -4.14 -17.34 4.40
N ASP A 5 -4.80 -18.03 3.44
CA ASP A 5 -5.76 -17.40 2.55
C ASP A 5 -7.09 -17.26 3.29
N VAL A 6 -7.61 -16.05 3.31
CA VAL A 6 -8.84 -15.68 4.01
C VAL A 6 -9.79 -14.94 3.09
N VAL A 7 -11.04 -14.80 3.51
CA VAL A 7 -12.03 -14.01 2.79
C VAL A 7 -12.54 -12.91 3.70
N VAL A 8 -12.40 -11.66 3.26
CA VAL A 8 -12.89 -10.48 3.98
C VAL A 8 -14.24 -10.05 3.41
N THR A 9 -15.24 -9.92 4.25
CA THR A 9 -16.53 -9.36 3.84
C THR A 9 -16.40 -7.85 3.69
N THR A 10 -16.72 -7.37 2.51
CA THR A 10 -16.73 -5.95 2.16
C THR A 10 -18.14 -5.52 1.73
N LYS A 11 -18.33 -4.23 1.51
CA LYS A 11 -19.58 -3.69 0.97
C LYS A 11 -19.99 -4.33 -0.38
N TYR A 12 -19.01 -4.76 -1.18
CA TYR A 12 -19.23 -5.25 -2.54
C TYR A 12 -19.11 -6.78 -2.67
N GLY A 13 -18.95 -7.49 -1.58
CA GLY A 13 -18.88 -8.95 -1.58
C GLY A 13 -17.67 -9.49 -0.81
N GLN A 14 -17.24 -10.67 -1.22
CA GLN A 14 -16.20 -11.45 -0.56
C GLN A 14 -14.84 -11.17 -1.21
N CYS A 15 -13.96 -10.49 -0.49
CA CYS A 15 -12.61 -10.13 -0.95
C CYS A 15 -11.59 -11.20 -0.52
N PRO A 16 -11.09 -12.05 -1.43
CA PRO A 16 -10.00 -12.96 -1.12
C PRO A 16 -8.77 -12.15 -0.67
N SER A 17 -8.16 -12.57 0.40
CA SER A 17 -7.00 -11.89 0.97
C SER A 17 -6.01 -12.91 1.50
N PHE A 18 -4.74 -12.53 1.54
CA PHE A 18 -3.69 -13.32 2.18
C PHE A 18 -3.26 -12.63 3.47
N VAL A 19 -3.17 -13.38 4.56
CA VAL A 19 -2.68 -12.88 5.84
C VAL A 19 -1.42 -13.60 6.27
N ALA A 20 -0.54 -12.89 6.96
CA ALA A 20 0.62 -13.47 7.62
C ALA A 20 0.93 -12.70 8.91
N CYS A 21 1.33 -13.44 9.96
CA CYS A 21 1.82 -12.84 11.19
C CYS A 21 2.87 -13.75 11.85
N PRO A 22 3.64 -13.27 12.85
CA PRO A 22 4.57 -14.14 13.57
C PRO A 22 3.86 -15.31 14.26
N ASP A 23 4.62 -16.35 14.57
CA ASP A 23 4.17 -17.36 15.53
C ASP A 23 4.07 -16.75 16.93
N GLY A 24 3.31 -17.38 17.81
CA GLY A 24 3.12 -16.88 19.18
C GLY A 24 1.76 -16.24 19.42
N PRO A 25 1.52 -15.77 20.65
CA PRO A 25 0.18 -15.36 21.08
C PRO A 25 -0.25 -14.00 20.51
N GLY A 26 0.69 -13.11 20.09
CA GLY A 26 0.34 -11.76 19.70
C GLY A 26 -0.12 -10.89 20.91
N PRO A 27 -0.96 -9.88 20.73
CA PRO A 27 -1.39 -9.35 19.45
C PRO A 27 -0.32 -8.51 18.74
N PHE A 28 -0.30 -8.56 17.40
CA PHE A 28 0.64 -7.84 16.55
C PHE A 28 -0.04 -6.64 15.87
N PRO A 29 0.63 -5.47 15.74
CA PRO A 29 0.05 -4.33 15.03
C PRO A 29 -0.32 -4.68 13.58
N GLY A 30 -1.48 -4.20 13.10
CA GLY A 30 -1.98 -4.49 11.77
C GLY A 30 -1.30 -3.65 10.68
N ILE A 31 -1.02 -4.27 9.53
CA ILE A 31 -0.58 -3.60 8.30
C ILE A 31 -1.45 -4.05 7.12
N ILE A 32 -2.05 -3.10 6.40
CA ILE A 32 -2.72 -3.37 5.13
C ILE A 32 -1.72 -3.13 4.01
N PHE A 33 -1.48 -4.17 3.20
CA PHE A 33 -0.63 -4.09 2.02
C PHE A 33 -1.49 -4.03 0.76
N TYR A 34 -1.67 -2.84 0.19
CA TYR A 34 -2.39 -2.67 -1.07
C TYR A 34 -1.50 -3.09 -2.25
N MET A 35 -2.04 -3.97 -3.10
CA MET A 35 -1.33 -4.52 -4.25
C MET A 35 -1.02 -3.47 -5.32
N ASP A 36 -0.05 -3.74 -6.19
CA ASP A 36 0.21 -2.97 -7.40
C ASP A 36 -0.70 -3.43 -8.58
N ALA A 37 -0.61 -2.74 -9.72
CA ALA A 37 -1.49 -3.00 -10.87
C ALA A 37 -1.49 -4.45 -11.40
N PRO A 38 -0.38 -5.20 -11.44
CA PRO A 38 -0.41 -6.61 -11.79
C PRO A 38 -1.17 -7.52 -10.80
N GLY A 39 -1.51 -7.03 -9.60
CA GLY A 39 -2.32 -7.77 -8.65
C GLY A 39 -1.58 -8.87 -7.89
N ILE A 40 -2.37 -9.75 -7.27
CA ILE A 40 -1.88 -10.78 -6.35
C ILE A 40 -0.98 -11.79 -7.07
N ARG A 41 0.21 -11.98 -6.51
CA ARG A 41 1.22 -12.96 -6.95
C ARG A 41 2.13 -13.34 -5.79
N GLU A 42 2.94 -14.40 -5.98
CA GLU A 42 3.82 -14.90 -4.91
C GLU A 42 4.83 -13.85 -4.43
N GLU A 43 5.30 -12.96 -5.29
CA GLU A 43 6.17 -11.85 -4.90
C GLU A 43 5.52 -10.98 -3.82
N LEU A 44 4.25 -10.58 -3.98
CA LEU A 44 3.53 -9.78 -2.96
C LEU A 44 3.27 -10.59 -1.68
N ARG A 45 3.00 -11.90 -1.79
CA ARG A 45 2.90 -12.78 -0.62
C ARG A 45 4.23 -12.85 0.16
N ASN A 46 5.36 -12.93 -0.55
CA ASN A 46 6.69 -12.90 0.07
C ASN A 46 6.98 -11.57 0.76
N MET A 47 6.56 -10.45 0.18
CA MET A 47 6.63 -9.14 0.83
C MET A 47 5.72 -9.05 2.06
N THR A 48 4.52 -9.63 2.01
CA THR A 48 3.62 -9.75 3.17
C THR A 48 4.26 -10.57 4.29
N ARG A 49 4.91 -11.69 3.95
CA ARG A 49 5.68 -12.50 4.92
C ARG A 49 6.86 -11.72 5.52
N ARG A 50 7.51 -10.85 4.73
CA ARG A 50 8.56 -9.97 5.22
C ARG A 50 8.02 -9.00 6.29
N ILE A 51 6.87 -8.40 6.06
CA ILE A 51 6.18 -7.54 7.04
C ILE A 51 5.88 -8.35 8.32
N ALA A 52 5.34 -9.56 8.16
CA ALA A 52 5.05 -10.43 9.29
C ALA A 52 6.29 -10.79 10.13
N ARG A 53 7.44 -11.10 9.48
CA ARG A 53 8.70 -11.39 10.18
C ARG A 53 9.20 -10.22 11.03
N HIS A 54 8.80 -9.01 10.73
CA HIS A 54 9.10 -7.80 11.52
C HIS A 54 8.14 -7.57 12.70
N GLY A 55 7.23 -8.50 12.96
CA GLY A 55 6.34 -8.44 14.12
C GLY A 55 5.01 -7.77 13.85
N TYR A 56 4.47 -7.88 12.65
CA TYR A 56 3.18 -7.30 12.26
C TYR A 56 2.19 -8.38 11.83
N PHE A 57 0.90 -8.08 12.00
CA PHE A 57 -0.18 -8.83 11.35
C PHE A 57 -0.46 -8.16 10.00
N ALA A 58 0.01 -8.77 8.93
CA ALA A 58 -0.11 -8.21 7.59
C ALA A 58 -1.26 -8.84 6.81
N ILE A 59 -2.04 -8.01 6.10
CA ILE A 59 -3.12 -8.44 5.20
C ILE A 59 -2.92 -7.85 3.81
N LEU A 60 -3.01 -8.71 2.79
CA LEU A 60 -2.87 -8.39 1.36
C LEU A 60 -4.18 -8.74 0.65
N PRO A 61 -5.09 -7.78 0.39
CA PRO A 61 -6.35 -8.02 -0.31
C PRO A 61 -6.16 -8.15 -1.82
N ASP A 62 -6.97 -9.00 -2.47
CA ASP A 62 -7.13 -9.01 -3.93
C ASP A 62 -8.13 -7.92 -4.32
N MET A 63 -7.63 -6.73 -4.64
CA MET A 63 -8.49 -5.57 -4.93
C MET A 63 -9.29 -5.72 -6.23
N TYR A 64 -8.95 -6.72 -7.08
CA TYR A 64 -9.68 -7.02 -8.31
C TYR A 64 -10.79 -8.04 -8.14
N TYR A 65 -11.11 -8.47 -6.93
CA TYR A 65 -12.07 -9.54 -6.66
C TYR A 65 -13.45 -9.34 -7.33
N ARG A 66 -13.85 -8.09 -7.60
CA ARG A 66 -15.09 -7.77 -8.32
C ARG A 66 -15.06 -8.22 -9.78
N LEU A 67 -13.88 -8.35 -10.36
CA LEU A 67 -13.66 -8.83 -11.74
C LEU A 67 -13.43 -10.34 -11.78
N GLY A 68 -13.34 -11.00 -10.63
CA GLY A 68 -12.96 -12.40 -10.52
C GLY A 68 -11.48 -12.56 -10.16
N THR A 69 -10.91 -13.72 -10.48
CA THR A 69 -9.51 -14.02 -10.20
C THR A 69 -8.62 -13.63 -11.38
N LEU A 70 -7.80 -12.61 -11.20
CA LEU A 70 -6.79 -12.20 -12.18
C LEU A 70 -5.40 -12.64 -11.72
N ARG A 71 -4.64 -13.26 -12.64
CA ARG A 71 -3.24 -13.70 -12.39
C ARG A 71 -2.42 -13.40 -13.63
N PHE A 72 -1.29 -12.74 -13.43
CA PHE A 72 -0.39 -12.32 -14.49
C PHE A 72 1.01 -12.89 -14.28
N ASP A 73 1.62 -13.40 -15.36
CA ASP A 73 3.01 -13.84 -15.40
C ASP A 73 3.91 -12.63 -15.72
N ILE A 74 4.29 -11.90 -14.69
CA ILE A 74 5.05 -10.65 -14.84
C ILE A 74 6.40 -10.83 -15.53
N PRO A 75 7.19 -11.89 -15.29
CA PRO A 75 8.40 -12.15 -16.05
C PRO A 75 8.20 -12.28 -17.58
N ARG A 76 7.01 -12.72 -18.00
CA ARG A 76 6.62 -12.85 -19.42
C ARG A 76 5.71 -11.74 -19.92
N ARG A 77 5.74 -10.59 -19.23
CA ARG A 77 4.87 -9.47 -19.58
C ARG A 77 5.05 -9.03 -21.03
N ASP A 78 3.93 -8.88 -21.72
CA ASP A 78 3.80 -8.26 -23.03
C ASP A 78 2.80 -7.09 -23.01
N ASP A 79 2.64 -6.41 -24.13
CA ASP A 79 1.73 -5.26 -24.22
C ASP A 79 0.25 -5.64 -24.06
N LYS A 80 -0.13 -6.88 -24.44
CA LYS A 80 -1.50 -7.38 -24.27
C LYS A 80 -1.82 -7.58 -22.79
N MET A 81 -0.90 -8.21 -22.07
CA MET A 81 -1.01 -8.38 -20.62
C MET A 81 -1.06 -7.00 -19.92
N ALA A 82 -0.22 -6.05 -20.35
CA ALA A 82 -0.24 -4.69 -19.83
C ALA A 82 -1.60 -4.01 -20.03
N THR A 83 -2.22 -4.17 -21.18
CA THR A 83 -3.56 -3.63 -21.47
C THR A 83 -4.62 -4.20 -20.53
N VAL A 84 -4.57 -5.51 -20.23
CA VAL A 84 -5.54 -6.16 -19.34
C VAL A 84 -5.41 -5.66 -17.89
N PHE A 85 -4.21 -5.61 -17.33
CA PHE A 85 -4.10 -5.14 -15.95
C PHE A 85 -4.30 -3.62 -15.81
N LEU A 86 -4.02 -2.81 -16.83
CA LEU A 86 -4.41 -1.40 -16.84
C LEU A 86 -5.94 -1.24 -16.89
N GLY A 87 -6.64 -2.08 -17.65
CA GLY A 87 -8.10 -2.15 -17.64
C GLY A 87 -8.66 -2.49 -16.27
N ALA A 88 -8.07 -3.50 -15.59
CA ALA A 88 -8.44 -3.88 -14.24
C ALA A 88 -8.17 -2.75 -13.24
N MET A 89 -7.00 -2.10 -13.31
CA MET A 89 -6.67 -0.93 -12.48
C MET A 89 -7.69 0.20 -12.66
N ASN A 90 -8.07 0.50 -13.90
CA ASN A 90 -9.02 1.58 -14.22
C ASN A 90 -10.46 1.27 -13.80
N SER A 91 -10.79 0.00 -13.48
CA SER A 91 -12.10 -0.37 -12.92
C SER A 91 -12.24 -0.03 -11.43
N LEU A 92 -11.13 0.25 -10.73
CA LEU A 92 -11.13 0.64 -9.33
C LEU A 92 -11.34 2.15 -9.20
N THR A 93 -12.20 2.53 -8.26
CA THR A 93 -12.31 3.93 -7.81
C THR A 93 -11.77 4.08 -6.40
N ASN A 94 -11.36 5.30 -6.04
CA ASN A 94 -10.94 5.58 -4.66
C ASN A 94 -12.04 5.24 -3.65
N ALA A 95 -13.29 5.55 -3.95
CA ALA A 95 -14.43 5.23 -3.09
C ALA A 95 -14.58 3.71 -2.85
N MET A 96 -14.49 2.90 -3.91
CA MET A 96 -14.55 1.44 -3.78
C MET A 96 -13.45 0.90 -2.87
N VAL A 97 -12.23 1.40 -3.03
CA VAL A 97 -11.09 0.96 -2.20
C VAL A 97 -11.23 1.43 -0.75
N MET A 98 -11.83 2.59 -0.50
CA MET A 98 -12.10 3.04 0.86
C MET A 98 -13.19 2.20 1.53
N ASP A 99 -14.25 1.82 0.80
CA ASP A 99 -15.25 0.86 1.29
C ASP A 99 -14.62 -0.51 1.62
N ASP A 100 -13.71 -1.01 0.77
CA ASP A 100 -12.96 -2.23 1.05
C ASP A 100 -12.05 -2.08 2.27
N THR A 101 -11.39 -0.93 2.40
CA THR A 101 -10.54 -0.62 3.55
C THR A 101 -11.35 -0.66 4.86
N ALA A 102 -12.58 -0.19 4.87
CA ALA A 102 -13.47 -0.31 6.03
C ALA A 102 -13.70 -1.80 6.41
N GLY A 103 -13.96 -2.65 5.42
CA GLY A 103 -14.07 -4.11 5.62
C GLY A 103 -12.78 -4.74 6.15
N LEU A 104 -11.61 -4.36 5.60
CA LEU A 104 -10.31 -4.83 6.05
C LEU A 104 -10.02 -4.41 7.50
N LEU A 105 -10.35 -3.18 7.88
CA LEU A 105 -10.21 -2.70 9.26
C LEU A 105 -11.10 -3.49 10.22
N GLY A 106 -12.35 -3.77 9.83
CA GLY A 106 -13.26 -4.61 10.60
C GLY A 106 -12.75 -6.05 10.73
N TYR A 107 -12.17 -6.61 9.66
CA TYR A 107 -11.54 -7.93 9.72
C TYR A 107 -10.37 -7.95 10.72
N LEU A 108 -9.47 -6.96 10.66
CA LEU A 108 -8.33 -6.86 11.57
C LEU A 108 -8.77 -6.75 13.04
N ASP A 109 -9.84 -5.99 13.33
CA ASP A 109 -10.39 -5.85 14.68
C ASP A 109 -10.97 -7.17 15.25
N ALA A 110 -11.41 -8.07 14.38
CA ALA A 110 -11.95 -9.37 14.76
C ALA A 110 -10.86 -10.45 14.96
N GLN A 111 -9.58 -10.15 14.66
CA GLN A 111 -8.50 -11.14 14.79
C GLN A 111 -7.84 -11.08 16.17
N GLU A 112 -7.86 -12.19 16.91
CA GLU A 112 -7.19 -12.30 18.22
C GLU A 112 -5.69 -12.00 18.16
N LYS A 113 -5.03 -12.34 17.04
CA LYS A 113 -3.60 -12.08 16.81
C LYS A 113 -3.29 -10.68 16.32
N CYS A 114 -4.29 -9.86 16.00
CA CYS A 114 -4.10 -8.48 15.57
C CYS A 114 -4.36 -7.51 16.72
N LYS A 115 -3.41 -6.61 16.97
CA LYS A 115 -3.56 -5.58 18.01
C LYS A 115 -4.71 -4.63 17.61
N PRO A 116 -5.75 -4.45 18.43
CA PRO A 116 -6.80 -3.46 18.17
C PRO A 116 -6.24 -2.04 18.14
N GLY A 117 -6.86 -1.17 17.34
CA GLY A 117 -6.54 0.26 17.33
C GLY A 117 -5.76 0.70 16.09
N PRO A 118 -4.62 1.39 16.24
CA PRO A 118 -3.86 1.91 15.12
C PRO A 118 -3.32 0.84 14.19
N VAL A 119 -3.43 1.07 12.87
CA VAL A 119 -2.85 0.22 11.83
C VAL A 119 -1.97 1.05 10.90
N GLY A 120 -1.05 0.38 10.24
CA GLY A 120 -0.28 0.96 9.14
C GLY A 120 -0.78 0.47 7.80
N CYS A 121 -0.29 1.10 6.74
CA CYS A 121 -0.49 0.60 5.39
C CYS A 121 0.71 0.87 4.49
N VAL A 122 0.81 0.08 3.42
CA VAL A 122 1.78 0.27 2.34
C VAL A 122 1.12 -0.03 1.01
N GLY A 123 1.53 0.67 -0.02
CA GLY A 123 1.11 0.42 -1.38
C GLY A 123 2.15 0.89 -2.39
N TYR A 124 2.11 0.24 -3.53
CA TYR A 124 3.05 0.42 -4.62
C TYR A 124 2.30 0.83 -5.88
N CYS A 125 2.92 1.63 -6.75
CA CYS A 125 2.38 1.95 -8.07
C CYS A 125 0.94 2.51 -7.99
N MET A 126 -0.06 1.82 -8.53
CA MET A 126 -1.46 2.25 -8.53
C MET A 126 -2.00 2.56 -7.13
N SER A 127 -1.44 1.92 -6.10
CA SER A 127 -1.93 2.06 -4.74
C SER A 127 -1.44 3.30 -4.01
N GLY A 128 -0.61 4.14 -4.65
CA GLY A 128 -0.21 5.43 -4.07
C GLY A 128 -1.40 6.33 -3.74
N GLN A 129 -2.39 6.43 -4.63
CA GLN A 129 -3.64 7.13 -4.37
C GLN A 129 -4.45 6.49 -3.22
N HIS A 130 -4.47 5.16 -3.14
CA HIS A 130 -5.25 4.45 -2.12
C HIS A 130 -4.65 4.60 -0.73
N ILE A 131 -3.32 4.60 -0.62
CA ILE A 131 -2.59 4.86 0.65
C ILE A 131 -2.93 6.24 1.19
N THR A 132 -2.84 7.25 0.33
CA THR A 132 -3.10 8.63 0.73
C THR A 132 -4.56 8.83 1.14
N ASN A 133 -5.51 8.25 0.38
CA ASN A 133 -6.92 8.28 0.75
C ASN A 133 -7.21 7.50 2.04
N ALA A 134 -6.62 6.31 2.23
CA ALA A 134 -6.82 5.55 3.47
C ALA A 134 -6.37 6.35 4.70
N ALA A 135 -5.22 7.04 4.63
CA ALA A 135 -4.75 7.91 5.71
C ALA A 135 -5.69 9.11 5.95
N ALA A 136 -6.33 9.66 4.91
CA ALA A 136 -7.24 10.79 5.01
C ALA A 136 -8.65 10.40 5.48
N PHE A 137 -9.19 9.26 5.01
CA PHE A 137 -10.55 8.82 5.31
C PHE A 137 -10.64 8.05 6.63
N PHE A 138 -9.54 7.43 7.07
CA PHE A 138 -9.45 6.71 8.34
C PHE A 138 -8.38 7.30 9.27
N PRO A 139 -8.39 8.62 9.56
CA PRO A 139 -7.27 9.31 10.23
C PRO A 139 -7.07 8.88 11.68
N HIS A 140 -8.09 8.26 12.30
CA HIS A 140 -7.97 7.71 13.65
C HIS A 140 -7.42 6.29 13.66
N ARG A 141 -7.47 5.58 12.53
CA ARG A 141 -7.04 4.21 12.38
C ARG A 141 -5.71 4.09 11.65
N ILE A 142 -5.54 4.75 10.49
CA ILE A 142 -4.29 4.71 9.72
C ILE A 142 -3.31 5.73 10.31
N LYS A 143 -2.32 5.23 11.04
CA LYS A 143 -1.33 6.06 11.74
C LYS A 143 0.04 6.08 11.09
N ALA A 144 0.29 5.20 10.13
CA ALA A 144 1.54 5.16 9.39
C ALA A 144 1.28 4.61 7.98
N ALA A 145 1.48 5.43 6.97
CA ALA A 145 1.15 5.09 5.59
C ALA A 145 2.34 5.31 4.65
N ALA A 146 2.71 4.29 3.87
CA ALA A 146 3.83 4.33 2.95
C ALA A 146 3.39 4.13 1.50
N SER A 147 3.83 5.01 0.62
CA SER A 147 3.59 4.96 -0.83
C SER A 147 4.90 4.89 -1.58
N LEU A 148 5.12 3.83 -2.35
CA LEU A 148 6.33 3.65 -3.16
C LEU A 148 6.00 3.82 -4.64
N TYR A 149 6.68 4.78 -5.28
CA TYR A 149 6.44 5.22 -6.66
C TYR A 149 4.93 5.26 -7.01
N GLY A 150 4.17 5.82 -6.05
CA GLY A 150 2.72 5.85 -6.12
C GLY A 150 2.19 6.77 -7.21
N VAL A 151 1.23 6.27 -8.00
CA VAL A 151 0.55 7.05 -9.02
C VAL A 151 -0.78 7.61 -8.50
N GLY A 152 -1.31 8.64 -9.17
CA GLY A 152 -2.64 9.18 -8.89
C GLY A 152 -2.79 9.94 -7.58
N ILE A 153 -1.71 10.37 -6.95
CA ILE A 153 -1.74 11.14 -5.68
C ILE A 153 -2.23 12.56 -5.91
N ILE A 154 -1.81 13.18 -7.00
CA ILE A 154 -2.26 14.51 -7.46
C ILE A 154 -2.83 14.33 -8.85
N THR A 155 -4.10 14.62 -9.04
CA THR A 155 -4.83 14.54 -10.31
C THR A 155 -5.85 15.66 -10.40
N ASP A 156 -6.47 15.85 -11.57
CA ASP A 156 -7.54 16.83 -11.79
C ASP A 156 -8.93 16.30 -11.39
N LYS A 157 -9.01 15.09 -10.80
CA LYS A 157 -10.28 14.50 -10.38
C LYS A 157 -10.76 15.10 -9.06
N GLU A 158 -12.07 15.18 -8.88
CA GLU A 158 -12.71 15.67 -7.64
C GLU A 158 -12.43 14.80 -6.41
N ASP A 159 -12.10 13.52 -6.62
CA ASP A 159 -11.71 12.56 -5.57
C ASP A 159 -10.19 12.41 -5.44
N SER A 160 -9.43 13.34 -5.99
CA SER A 160 -7.96 13.27 -5.94
C SER A 160 -7.43 13.33 -4.51
N PRO A 161 -6.55 12.40 -4.12
CA PRO A 161 -6.08 12.27 -2.74
C PRO A 161 -5.49 13.55 -2.14
N HIS A 162 -4.81 14.36 -2.98
CA HIS A 162 -4.19 15.60 -2.51
C HIS A 162 -5.18 16.63 -1.95
N LEU A 163 -6.46 16.54 -2.29
CA LEU A 163 -7.52 17.42 -1.80
C LEU A 163 -7.91 17.13 -0.33
N PHE A 164 -7.45 16.02 0.23
CA PHE A 164 -7.81 15.57 1.58
C PHE A 164 -6.61 15.45 2.52
N LEU A 165 -5.45 15.99 2.15
CA LEU A 165 -4.22 15.88 2.94
C LEU A 165 -4.34 16.53 4.34
N ASP A 166 -5.17 17.54 4.50
CA ASP A 166 -5.46 18.22 5.76
C ASP A 166 -6.18 17.34 6.80
N LYS A 167 -6.85 16.27 6.34
CA LYS A 167 -7.52 15.30 7.20
C LYS A 167 -6.58 14.29 7.83
N ILE A 168 -5.37 14.14 7.28
CA ILE A 168 -4.42 13.10 7.71
C ILE A 168 -3.84 13.44 9.08
N LYS A 169 -3.89 12.46 10.00
CA LYS A 169 -3.36 12.55 11.37
C LYS A 169 -2.22 11.56 11.64
N GLY A 170 -1.96 10.70 10.68
CA GLY A 170 -0.86 9.74 10.73
C GLY A 170 0.43 10.29 10.14
N GLU A 171 1.49 9.49 10.21
CA GLU A 171 2.76 9.76 9.54
C GLU A 171 2.79 9.17 8.14
N LEU A 172 3.35 9.90 7.18
CA LEU A 172 3.39 9.54 5.77
C LEU A 172 4.84 9.35 5.31
N TYR A 173 5.06 8.33 4.51
CA TYR A 173 6.32 8.13 3.78
C TYR A 173 6.03 7.97 2.29
N TYR A 174 6.65 8.81 1.48
CA TYR A 174 6.59 8.72 0.02
C TYR A 174 7.98 8.48 -0.56
N ALA A 175 8.14 7.37 -1.27
CA ALA A 175 9.34 7.04 -2.02
C ALA A 175 9.04 7.15 -3.51
N PHE A 176 9.84 7.93 -4.24
CA PHE A 176 9.73 8.10 -5.67
C PHE A 176 10.98 7.58 -6.38
N ALA A 177 10.81 7.09 -7.60
CA ALA A 177 11.93 6.80 -8.49
C ALA A 177 12.43 8.09 -9.16
N GLU A 178 13.71 8.15 -9.51
CA GLU A 178 14.26 9.29 -10.25
C GLU A 178 13.68 9.38 -11.66
N THR A 179 13.59 8.23 -12.34
CA THR A 179 12.99 8.12 -13.67
C THR A 179 11.69 7.34 -13.58
N ASP A 180 10.56 8.00 -13.80
CA ASP A 180 9.25 7.37 -13.70
C ASP A 180 8.30 7.86 -14.79
N ARG A 181 7.92 6.96 -15.71
CA ARG A 181 6.98 7.28 -16.79
C ARG A 181 5.52 7.35 -16.31
N SER A 182 5.23 6.83 -15.12
CA SER A 182 3.89 6.75 -14.55
C SER A 182 3.61 7.88 -13.55
N VAL A 183 4.67 8.53 -13.05
CA VAL A 183 4.58 9.65 -12.10
C VAL A 183 5.23 10.88 -12.74
N PRO A 184 4.47 11.94 -13.03
CA PRO A 184 5.04 13.18 -13.54
C PRO A 184 6.14 13.74 -12.62
N PRO A 185 7.24 14.29 -13.18
CA PRO A 185 8.43 14.66 -12.41
C PRO A 185 8.19 15.79 -11.40
N ASN A 186 7.14 16.57 -11.56
CA ASN A 186 6.75 17.63 -10.63
C ASN A 186 6.05 17.10 -9.36
N ILE A 187 5.47 15.88 -9.40
CA ILE A 187 4.63 15.35 -8.32
C ILE A 187 5.34 15.34 -6.96
N PRO A 188 6.61 14.86 -6.81
CA PRO A 188 7.26 14.87 -5.50
C PRO A 188 7.38 16.27 -4.90
N GLY A 189 7.76 17.27 -5.73
CA GLY A 189 7.88 18.66 -5.31
C GLY A 189 6.55 19.33 -4.98
N ASP A 190 5.51 19.06 -5.76
CA ASP A 190 4.18 19.63 -5.52
C ASP A 190 3.53 18.99 -4.30
N LEU A 191 3.69 17.67 -4.11
CA LEU A 191 3.23 16.97 -2.90
C LEU A 191 3.91 17.54 -1.64
N ALA A 192 5.23 17.79 -1.70
CA ALA A 192 5.96 18.41 -0.59
C ALA A 192 5.39 19.79 -0.22
N LYS A 193 5.11 20.63 -1.22
CA LYS A 193 4.50 21.97 -1.01
C LYS A 193 3.09 21.87 -0.40
N LEU A 194 2.31 20.88 -0.80
CA LEU A 194 0.96 20.67 -0.26
C LEU A 194 1.01 20.15 1.18
N LEU A 195 1.84 19.15 1.46
CA LEU A 195 2.00 18.59 2.80
C LEU A 195 2.58 19.60 3.80
N ALA A 196 3.46 20.50 3.35
CA ALA A 196 3.99 21.57 4.20
C ALA A 196 2.91 22.53 4.72
N LYS A 197 1.72 22.56 4.12
CA LYS A 197 0.56 23.35 4.55
C LYS A 197 -0.33 22.58 5.55
N THR A 198 0.00 21.35 5.88
CA THR A 198 -0.74 20.47 6.80
C THR A 198 0.07 20.21 8.06
N ASN A 199 -0.58 19.59 9.06
CA ASN A 199 0.09 19.12 10.27
C ASN A 199 0.56 17.66 10.16
N ALA A 200 0.40 17.02 8.99
CA ALA A 200 0.79 15.63 8.79
C ALA A 200 2.32 15.50 8.81
N LYS A 201 2.83 14.67 9.71
CA LYS A 201 4.26 14.32 9.70
C LYS A 201 4.54 13.52 8.44
N HIS A 202 5.55 13.91 7.67
CA HIS A 202 5.83 13.27 6.40
C HIS A 202 7.31 13.25 6.05
N GLU A 203 7.67 12.27 5.25
CA GLU A 203 8.95 12.17 4.59
C GLU A 203 8.71 11.88 3.10
N ILE A 204 9.40 12.61 2.22
CA ILE A 204 9.40 12.39 0.78
C ILE A 204 10.83 12.18 0.33
N LYS A 205 11.09 11.07 -0.37
CA LYS A 205 12.42 10.76 -0.89
C LYS A 205 12.33 10.29 -2.34
N THR A 206 13.14 10.91 -3.21
CA THR A 206 13.43 10.39 -4.55
C THR A 206 14.74 9.62 -4.51
N PHE A 207 14.75 8.43 -5.08
CA PHE A 207 15.91 7.53 -5.10
C PHE A 207 16.68 7.68 -6.41
N PRO A 208 17.93 8.18 -6.36
CA PRO A 208 18.74 8.35 -7.55
C PRO A 208 19.02 7.03 -8.27
N GLY A 209 19.09 7.06 -9.60
CA GLY A 209 19.41 5.90 -10.44
C GLY A 209 18.32 4.83 -10.47
N THR A 210 17.10 5.12 -9.99
CA THR A 210 16.02 4.15 -9.96
C THR A 210 14.91 4.45 -10.97
N GLU A 211 14.20 3.40 -11.37
CA GLU A 211 13.03 3.46 -12.24
C GLU A 211 11.77 2.95 -11.53
N HIS A 212 10.59 3.22 -12.14
CA HIS A 212 9.30 2.75 -11.62
C HIS A 212 9.30 1.24 -11.37
N GLY A 213 9.05 0.84 -10.13
CA GLY A 213 9.06 -0.58 -9.74
C GLY A 213 10.37 -1.08 -9.16
N PHE A 214 11.31 -0.20 -8.84
CA PHE A 214 12.64 -0.54 -8.30
C PHE A 214 12.64 -1.41 -7.03
N ALA A 215 11.54 -1.47 -6.31
CA ALA A 215 11.43 -2.26 -5.07
C ALA A 215 10.95 -3.70 -5.27
N PHE A 216 10.68 -4.11 -6.51
CA PHE A 216 10.22 -5.46 -6.83
C PHE A 216 11.35 -6.35 -7.37
N PRO A 217 11.79 -7.39 -6.63
CA PRO A 217 12.90 -8.26 -7.02
C PRO A 217 12.74 -8.96 -8.37
N ALA A 218 11.49 -9.26 -8.77
CA ALA A 218 11.22 -9.91 -10.06
C ALA A 218 11.31 -8.97 -11.28
N ARG A 219 11.57 -7.67 -11.07
CA ARG A 219 11.66 -6.69 -12.16
C ARG A 219 13.11 -6.40 -12.55
N ALA A 220 13.35 -6.18 -13.85
CA ALA A 220 14.69 -5.83 -14.37
C ALA A 220 15.24 -4.51 -13.77
N VAL A 221 14.36 -3.61 -13.33
CA VAL A 221 14.70 -2.31 -12.72
C VAL A 221 14.94 -2.40 -11.20
N TYR A 222 14.99 -3.61 -10.65
CA TYR A 222 15.18 -3.80 -9.21
C TYR A 222 16.50 -3.20 -8.73
N SER A 223 16.41 -2.36 -7.72
CA SER A 223 17.57 -1.80 -7.02
C SER A 223 17.58 -2.29 -5.58
N THR A 224 18.45 -3.22 -5.25
CA THR A 224 18.57 -3.80 -3.90
C THR A 224 18.75 -2.71 -2.84
N LEU A 225 19.69 -1.78 -3.07
CA LEU A 225 19.99 -0.72 -2.10
C LEU A 225 18.77 0.19 -1.85
N ALA A 226 18.13 0.66 -2.92
CA ALA A 226 16.95 1.51 -2.78
C ALA A 226 15.77 0.76 -2.16
N ALA A 227 15.54 -0.51 -2.55
CA ALA A 227 14.47 -1.33 -1.99
C ALA A 227 14.69 -1.58 -0.49
N GLU A 228 15.89 -1.98 -0.07
CA GLU A 228 16.20 -2.20 1.35
C GLU A 228 16.06 -0.91 2.17
N GLU A 229 16.53 0.22 1.66
CA GLU A 229 16.35 1.50 2.34
C GLU A 229 14.85 1.87 2.50
N THR A 230 14.00 1.57 1.51
CA THR A 230 12.55 1.79 1.67
C THR A 230 11.96 0.91 2.77
N TRP A 231 12.40 -0.36 2.88
CA TRP A 231 11.97 -1.25 3.95
C TRP A 231 12.39 -0.74 5.32
N ASP A 232 13.64 -0.31 5.48
CA ASP A 232 14.15 0.22 6.75
C ASP A 232 13.35 1.45 7.20
N ARG A 233 13.05 2.37 6.29
CA ARG A 233 12.24 3.56 6.57
C ARG A 233 10.80 3.23 6.94
N MET A 234 10.17 2.30 6.21
CA MET A 234 8.82 1.84 6.52
C MET A 234 8.76 1.18 7.90
N PHE A 235 9.68 0.25 8.22
CA PHE A 235 9.71 -0.41 9.52
C PHE A 235 9.99 0.58 10.65
N ALA A 236 10.92 1.51 10.47
CA ALA A 236 11.19 2.56 11.46
C ALA A 236 9.96 3.44 11.72
N MET A 237 9.20 3.81 10.69
CA MET A 237 7.94 4.56 10.82
C MET A 237 6.88 3.71 11.54
N TRP A 238 6.65 2.48 11.12
CA TRP A 238 5.64 1.61 11.73
C TRP A 238 5.98 1.28 13.19
N ASP A 239 7.25 1.01 13.51
CA ASP A 239 7.66 0.70 14.88
C ASP A 239 7.35 1.87 15.84
N ARG A 240 7.64 3.12 15.45
CA ARG A 240 7.34 4.27 16.32
C ARG A 240 5.85 4.61 16.38
N CYS A 241 5.09 4.37 15.32
CA CYS A 241 3.68 4.75 15.26
C CYS A 241 2.73 3.66 15.79
N LEU A 242 3.12 2.38 15.74
CA LEU A 242 2.21 1.26 16.01
C LEU A 242 2.64 0.37 17.18
N LYS A 243 3.95 0.20 17.43
CA LYS A 243 4.43 -0.64 18.53
C LYS A 243 4.57 0.13 19.84
N LYS A 244 4.87 1.43 19.75
CA LYS A 244 5.05 2.31 20.95
C LYS A 244 3.76 3.06 21.33
N ALA A 245 2.70 2.90 20.56
CA ALA A 245 1.41 3.55 20.77
C ALA A 245 0.53 2.76 21.75
#